data_4f9db079e058c2797fc781537bcca0bd
#
_entry.id   4f9db079e058c2797fc781537bcca0bd
#
_cell.length_a   1.000
_cell.length_b   1.000
_cell.length_c   1.000
_cell.angle_alpha   90.00
_cell.angle_beta   90.00
_cell.angle_gamma   90.00
#
_symmetry.space_group_name_H-M   'P 1'
#
loop_
_entity.id
_entity.type
_entity.pdbx_description
1 polymer ?
#
loop_
_entity_poly.entity_id
_entity_poly.type
_entity_poly.pdbx_seq_one_letter_code
_entity_poly.pdbx_strand_id
1 'polypeptide(L)'
;DLTFFGSFREKTKNGSLGEIIIQSSLGGRIDFVKDENIVNNSDKIILNKNSLISFSYGEYASASKNSSSELINRNRSNLSLKQIYNFHIWEPQKPYFIDSSFKYTPETIQRGLYWLLEGNLDFFRYSDNNKQDLFLVKTGPKLVLGDFKKNFLDYTEIGIYPRFKFNYGESPFLFDQVVDTKVIELVASQQIYGPLILKFTGELNVDENISENDNLIKPVLDLSWNRRAYNFAIFYKLDDEVGGFKFKIHSFNFKGLGKKFK
;
A
#
# COMPACT_ATOMS: atom_id res chain seq x y z
N ASP A 1 16.74 8.77 -0.90
CA ASP A 1 15.95 9.80 -0.19
C ASP A 1 16.31 9.79 1.29
N LEU A 2 16.37 10.99 1.90
CA LEU A 2 16.56 11.19 3.34
C LEU A 2 15.30 11.85 3.89
N THR A 3 14.69 11.24 4.91
CA THR A 3 13.47 11.75 5.54
C THR A 3 13.67 11.86 7.04
N PHE A 4 13.31 13.00 7.62
CA PHE A 4 13.18 13.17 9.06
C PHE A 4 11.70 13.07 9.43
N PHE A 5 11.40 12.41 10.53
CA PHE A 5 10.03 12.29 11.01
C PHE A 5 9.95 12.69 12.50
N GLY A 6 8.83 13.26 12.84
CA GLY A 6 8.47 13.58 14.21
C GLY A 6 6.98 13.61 14.34
N SER A 7 6.45 13.09 15.42
CA SER A 7 5.03 13.14 15.74
C SER A 7 4.84 13.27 17.24
N PHE A 8 3.76 13.95 17.61
CA PHE A 8 3.31 14.03 18.99
C PHE A 8 1.79 13.93 19.00
N ARG A 9 1.25 13.14 19.94
CA ARG A 9 -0.20 13.00 20.16
C ARG A 9 -0.49 13.17 21.64
N GLU A 10 -1.51 13.94 21.95
CA GLU A 10 -1.97 14.13 23.31
C GLU A 10 -2.70 12.89 23.84
N LYS A 11 -2.52 12.57 25.12
CA LYS A 11 -3.30 11.50 25.77
C LYS A 11 -4.79 11.85 25.76
N THR A 12 -5.64 10.86 25.52
CA THR A 12 -7.09 11.03 25.69
C THR A 12 -7.43 11.35 27.14
N LYS A 13 -8.54 12.06 27.37
CA LYS A 13 -9.00 12.49 28.71
C LYS A 13 -9.09 11.36 29.74
N ASN A 14 -9.28 10.12 29.32
CA ASN A 14 -9.40 8.95 30.19
C ASN A 14 -8.05 8.29 30.53
N GLY A 15 -6.91 8.86 30.09
CA GLY A 15 -5.60 8.31 30.37
C GLY A 15 -5.28 6.97 29.68
N SER A 16 -6.22 6.42 28.92
CA SER A 16 -6.04 5.20 28.14
C SER A 16 -5.24 5.48 26.89
N LEU A 17 -4.27 4.61 26.58
CA LEU A 17 -3.52 4.60 25.33
C LEU A 17 -4.16 3.67 24.29
N GLY A 18 -5.33 3.10 24.55
CA GLY A 18 -5.97 2.13 23.66
C GLY A 18 -6.19 2.62 22.23
N GLU A 19 -6.43 3.92 22.04
CA GLU A 19 -6.57 4.56 20.73
C GLU A 19 -5.28 5.23 20.25
N ILE A 20 -4.28 5.43 21.14
CA ILE A 20 -3.01 6.10 20.83
C ILE A 20 -1.89 5.07 20.87
N ILE A 21 -1.62 4.46 19.74
CA ILE A 21 -0.59 3.43 19.62
C ILE A 21 0.82 4.06 19.72
N ILE A 22 1.05 5.20 19.09
CA ILE A 22 2.30 5.97 19.17
C ILE A 22 1.99 7.35 19.75
N GLN A 23 2.50 7.67 20.92
CA GLN A 23 2.31 8.98 21.53
C GLN A 23 3.28 10.01 20.96
N SER A 24 4.57 9.67 20.84
CA SER A 24 5.55 10.52 20.17
C SER A 24 6.61 9.69 19.46
N SER A 25 7.16 10.26 18.41
CA SER A 25 8.30 9.70 17.71
C SER A 25 9.20 10.80 17.18
N LEU A 26 10.51 10.56 17.17
CA LEU A 26 11.50 11.43 16.56
C LEU A 26 12.61 10.57 15.95
N GLY A 27 12.91 10.78 14.66
CA GLY A 27 13.94 9.99 14.02
C GLY A 27 14.20 10.36 12.57
N GLY A 28 14.96 9.51 11.91
CA GLY A 28 15.29 9.65 10.50
C GLY A 28 15.23 8.32 9.75
N ARG A 29 15.09 8.42 8.43
CA ARG A 29 15.01 7.29 7.51
C ARG A 29 15.78 7.61 6.23
N ILE A 30 16.51 6.65 5.73
CA ILE A 30 17.20 6.68 4.44
C ILE A 30 16.65 5.58 3.57
N ASP A 31 16.25 5.95 2.35
CA ASP A 31 15.68 5.04 1.36
C ASP A 31 16.53 5.01 0.09
N PHE A 32 16.84 3.80 -0.37
CA PHE A 32 17.46 3.51 -1.66
C PHE A 32 16.44 2.77 -2.51
N VAL A 33 15.97 3.42 -3.56
CA VAL A 33 14.95 2.89 -4.47
C VAL A 33 15.57 2.64 -5.83
N LYS A 34 15.30 1.48 -6.41
CA LYS A 34 15.69 1.13 -7.77
C LYS A 34 14.52 0.51 -8.51
N ASP A 35 14.16 1.10 -9.64
CA ASP A 35 13.14 0.60 -10.55
C ASP A 35 13.80 0.12 -11.85
N GLU A 36 13.46 -1.07 -12.29
CA GLU A 36 13.99 -1.70 -13.48
C GLU A 36 12.87 -2.32 -14.31
N ASN A 37 12.88 -2.08 -15.63
CA ASN A 37 12.00 -2.73 -16.57
C ASN A 37 12.82 -3.70 -17.43
N ILE A 38 12.47 -4.97 -17.41
CA ILE A 38 13.09 -5.98 -18.25
C ILE A 38 12.21 -6.15 -19.49
N VAL A 39 12.81 -5.96 -20.66
CA VAL A 39 12.15 -6.03 -21.96
C VAL A 39 12.62 -7.29 -22.71
N ASN A 40 11.76 -7.80 -23.60
CA ASN A 40 12.13 -8.86 -24.52
C ASN A 40 12.75 -8.28 -25.81
N ASN A 41 13.11 -9.17 -26.75
CA ASN A 41 13.70 -8.81 -28.06
C ASN A 41 12.79 -7.94 -28.95
N SER A 42 11.51 -7.79 -28.58
CA SER A 42 10.51 -6.97 -29.29
C SER A 42 10.19 -5.67 -28.54
N ASP A 43 11.08 -5.22 -27.67
CA ASP A 43 10.93 -4.03 -26.80
C ASP A 43 9.67 -4.05 -25.91
N LYS A 44 9.11 -5.24 -25.68
CA LYS A 44 7.97 -5.41 -24.81
C LYS A 44 8.42 -5.66 -23.38
N ILE A 45 7.85 -4.93 -22.42
CA ILE A 45 8.12 -5.13 -20.99
C ILE A 45 7.51 -6.48 -20.57
N ILE A 46 8.36 -7.37 -20.06
CA ILE A 46 7.96 -8.67 -19.53
C ILE A 46 7.98 -8.71 -18.00
N LEU A 47 8.73 -7.81 -17.38
CA LEU A 47 8.88 -7.75 -15.94
C LEU A 47 9.19 -6.31 -15.50
N ASN A 48 8.42 -5.80 -14.56
CA ASN A 48 8.79 -4.62 -13.77
C ASN A 48 9.33 -5.09 -12.41
N LYS A 49 10.49 -4.59 -12.04
CA LYS A 49 11.15 -4.89 -10.77
C LYS A 49 11.33 -3.59 -10.00
N ASN A 50 10.87 -3.57 -8.77
CA ASN A 50 11.11 -2.49 -7.81
C ASN A 50 11.86 -3.04 -6.60
N SER A 51 12.95 -2.38 -6.24
CA SER A 51 13.82 -2.73 -5.11
C SER A 51 13.89 -1.55 -4.16
N LEU A 52 13.63 -1.78 -2.89
CA LEU A 52 13.75 -0.78 -1.84
C LEU A 52 14.61 -1.33 -0.71
N ILE A 53 15.64 -0.58 -0.34
CA ILE A 53 16.40 -0.77 0.89
C ILE A 53 16.15 0.47 1.76
N SER A 54 15.67 0.27 2.97
CA SER A 54 15.35 1.34 3.90
C SER A 54 16.01 1.09 5.24
N PHE A 55 16.66 2.10 5.76
CA PHE A 55 17.15 2.11 7.13
C PHE A 55 16.50 3.26 7.89
N SER A 56 15.94 2.96 9.07
CA SER A 56 15.39 3.98 9.96
C SER A 56 15.90 3.81 11.39
N TYR A 57 16.06 4.92 12.08
CA TYR A 57 16.40 4.99 13.49
C TYR A 57 15.59 6.10 14.14
N GLY A 58 15.03 5.82 15.30
CA GLY A 58 14.27 6.83 16.04
C GLY A 58 13.96 6.42 17.47
N GLU A 59 13.59 7.42 18.24
CA GLU A 59 13.04 7.28 19.59
C GLU A 59 11.52 7.28 19.51
N TYR A 60 10.89 6.38 20.23
CA TYR A 60 9.44 6.20 20.26
C TYR A 60 8.94 6.13 21.70
N ALA A 61 7.93 6.94 22.02
CA ALA A 61 7.11 6.77 23.19
C ALA A 61 5.78 6.16 22.78
N SER A 62 5.48 4.96 23.23
CA SER A 62 4.34 4.17 22.76
C SER A 62 3.82 3.22 23.82
N ALA A 63 2.60 2.71 23.58
CA ALA A 63 2.02 1.66 24.41
C ALA A 63 2.89 0.41 24.42
N SER A 64 3.06 -0.17 25.62
CA SER A 64 3.74 -1.44 25.83
C SER A 64 2.92 -2.57 25.23
N LYS A 65 3.60 -3.61 24.71
CA LYS A 65 2.95 -4.87 24.29
C LYS A 65 2.18 -5.53 25.43
N ASN A 66 2.70 -5.42 26.67
CA ASN A 66 2.14 -6.11 27.84
C ASN A 66 0.96 -5.34 28.48
N SER A 67 0.85 -4.04 28.22
CA SER A 67 -0.21 -3.19 28.76
C SER A 67 -0.43 -1.98 27.87
N SER A 68 -1.62 -1.85 27.30
CA SER A 68 -1.99 -0.71 26.46
C SER A 68 -2.05 0.63 27.23
N SER A 69 -2.14 0.60 28.55
CA SER A 69 -2.14 1.77 29.43
C SER A 69 -0.72 2.20 29.85
N GLU A 70 0.27 1.32 29.71
CA GLU A 70 1.66 1.61 30.04
C GLU A 70 2.40 2.22 28.86
N LEU A 71 2.96 3.40 29.07
CA LEU A 71 3.78 4.06 28.07
C LEU A 71 5.25 3.71 28.30
N ILE A 72 5.89 3.17 27.27
CA ILE A 72 7.33 2.90 27.27
C ILE A 72 8.03 3.81 26.27
N ASN A 73 9.26 4.20 26.61
CA ASN A 73 10.13 4.97 25.72
C ASN A 73 11.35 4.12 25.35
N ARG A 74 11.57 3.89 24.06
CA ARG A 74 12.69 3.09 23.53
C ARG A 74 13.17 3.63 22.19
N ASN A 75 14.45 3.44 21.93
CA ASN A 75 14.98 3.60 20.58
C ASN A 75 14.72 2.35 19.77
N ARG A 76 14.40 2.54 18.51
CA ARG A 76 14.14 1.49 17.53
C ARG A 76 14.91 1.75 16.25
N SER A 77 15.70 0.78 15.81
CA SER A 77 16.26 0.75 14.46
C SER A 77 15.52 -0.29 13.61
N ASN A 78 15.36 0.00 12.35
CA ASN A 78 14.81 -0.93 11.36
C ASN A 78 15.63 -0.91 10.10
N LEU A 79 16.03 -2.10 9.62
CA LEU A 79 16.51 -2.33 8.26
C LEU A 79 15.44 -3.10 7.51
N SER A 80 14.93 -2.52 6.43
CA SER A 80 13.91 -3.12 5.56
C SER A 80 14.47 -3.38 4.17
N LEU A 81 14.26 -4.57 3.65
CA LEU A 81 14.63 -5.00 2.32
C LEU A 81 13.37 -5.47 1.60
N LYS A 82 12.93 -4.71 0.60
CA LYS A 82 11.71 -5.02 -0.15
C LYS A 82 12.01 -5.21 -1.63
N GLN A 83 11.44 -6.28 -2.19
CA GLN A 83 11.49 -6.60 -3.61
C GLN A 83 10.09 -6.82 -4.13
N ILE A 84 9.75 -6.17 -5.24
CA ILE A 84 8.48 -6.35 -5.93
C ILE A 84 8.78 -6.70 -7.39
N TYR A 85 8.15 -7.77 -7.85
CA TYR A 85 8.19 -8.23 -9.24
C TYR A 85 6.77 -8.26 -9.79
N ASN A 86 6.54 -7.57 -10.91
CA ASN A 86 5.31 -7.63 -11.67
C ASN A 86 5.60 -8.30 -13.01
N PHE A 87 5.24 -9.56 -13.14
CA PHE A 87 5.38 -10.34 -14.37
C PHE A 87 4.19 -10.04 -15.28
N HIS A 88 4.46 -9.68 -16.51
CA HIS A 88 3.45 -9.46 -17.55
C HIS A 88 3.12 -10.80 -18.21
N ILE A 89 2.02 -11.42 -17.78
CA ILE A 89 1.58 -12.73 -18.28
C ILE A 89 0.91 -12.59 -19.65
N TRP A 90 0.02 -11.59 -19.76
CA TRP A 90 -0.69 -11.31 -20.99
C TRP A 90 -0.93 -9.81 -21.12
N GLU A 91 -0.69 -9.30 -22.32
CA GLU A 91 -1.05 -7.95 -22.71
C GLU A 91 -1.80 -7.98 -24.04
N PRO A 92 -2.90 -7.22 -24.20
CA PRO A 92 -3.55 -7.09 -25.49
C PRO A 92 -2.57 -6.45 -26.48
N GLN A 93 -2.56 -6.96 -27.71
CA GLN A 93 -1.68 -6.48 -28.78
C GLN A 93 -1.83 -4.95 -28.96
N LYS A 94 -0.69 -4.24 -28.91
CA LYS A 94 -0.45 -2.81 -28.98
C LYS A 94 -0.89 -2.04 -27.75
N PRO A 95 0.05 -1.42 -27.04
CA PRO A 95 -0.31 -0.27 -26.21
C PRO A 95 -0.89 0.78 -27.14
N TYR A 96 -2.18 0.98 -27.08
CA TYR A 96 -2.79 2.10 -27.76
C TYR A 96 -2.34 3.36 -27.03
N PHE A 97 -1.35 4.06 -27.56
CA PHE A 97 -1.07 5.45 -27.25
C PHE A 97 -2.22 6.31 -27.81
N ILE A 98 -3.37 6.22 -27.19
CA ILE A 98 -4.48 7.06 -27.51
C ILE A 98 -4.55 8.14 -26.45
N ASP A 99 -4.77 9.38 -26.86
CA ASP A 99 -5.01 10.51 -25.96
C ASP A 99 -6.12 10.26 -24.92
N SER A 100 -6.99 9.26 -25.15
CA SER A 100 -8.02 8.83 -24.22
C SER A 100 -7.49 8.13 -22.95
N SER A 101 -6.34 7.45 -23.01
CA SER A 101 -5.77 6.74 -21.84
C SER A 101 -5.32 7.71 -20.74
N PHE A 102 -5.07 8.98 -21.07
CA PHE A 102 -4.76 10.04 -20.10
C PHE A 102 -5.97 10.86 -19.68
N LYS A 103 -7.17 10.52 -20.13
CA LYS A 103 -8.36 11.33 -19.87
C LYS A 103 -8.67 11.44 -18.39
N TYR A 104 -8.48 10.36 -17.64
CA TYR A 104 -8.84 10.27 -16.23
C TYR A 104 -7.69 9.84 -15.31
N THR A 105 -6.52 9.55 -15.83
CA THR A 105 -5.35 9.13 -15.08
C THR A 105 -4.13 9.96 -15.43
N PRO A 106 -3.20 10.22 -14.50
CA PRO A 106 -1.95 10.92 -14.78
C PRO A 106 -0.97 10.07 -15.61
N GLU A 107 -1.13 8.75 -15.57
CA GLU A 107 -0.29 7.77 -16.26
C GLU A 107 -1.10 6.92 -17.22
N THR A 108 -0.43 6.29 -18.18
CA THR A 108 -1.05 5.35 -19.11
C THR A 108 -1.53 4.10 -18.38
N ILE A 109 -2.74 3.64 -18.73
CA ILE A 109 -3.26 2.38 -18.23
C ILE A 109 -2.60 1.23 -19.00
N GLN A 110 -1.91 0.38 -18.28
CA GLN A 110 -1.39 -0.87 -18.82
C GLN A 110 -2.44 -1.96 -18.62
N ARG A 111 -3.08 -2.37 -19.70
CA ARG A 111 -4.07 -3.45 -19.72
C ARG A 111 -3.37 -4.78 -19.78
N GLY A 112 -3.91 -5.79 -19.13
CA GLY A 112 -3.38 -7.13 -19.20
C GLY A 112 -3.61 -7.95 -17.95
N LEU A 113 -3.02 -9.14 -17.96
CA LEU A 113 -2.91 -10.02 -16.81
C LEU A 113 -1.47 -9.98 -16.31
N TYR A 114 -1.32 -9.66 -15.05
CA TYR A 114 -0.05 -9.56 -14.35
C TYR A 114 0.00 -10.56 -13.20
N TRP A 115 1.20 -10.98 -12.84
CA TRP A 115 1.43 -11.72 -11.60
C TRP A 115 2.36 -10.91 -10.71
N LEU A 116 1.88 -10.57 -9.52
CA LEU A 116 2.65 -9.90 -8.48
C LEU A 116 3.38 -10.94 -7.64
N LEU A 117 4.67 -10.67 -7.36
CA LEU A 117 5.43 -11.32 -6.31
C LEU A 117 6.13 -10.23 -5.50
N GLU A 118 5.82 -10.13 -4.23
CA GLU A 118 6.44 -9.19 -3.29
C GLU A 118 7.04 -9.96 -2.11
N GLY A 119 8.29 -9.65 -1.81
CA GLY A 119 8.98 -10.10 -0.61
C GLY A 119 9.46 -8.90 0.21
N ASN A 120 9.28 -8.95 1.52
CA ASN A 120 9.79 -7.94 2.44
C ASN A 120 10.45 -8.62 3.64
N LEU A 121 11.67 -8.14 4.00
CA LEU A 121 12.41 -8.53 5.18
C LEU A 121 12.62 -7.29 6.05
N ASP A 122 12.14 -7.31 7.28
CA ASP A 122 12.32 -6.24 8.25
C ASP A 122 13.07 -6.76 9.48
N PHE A 123 14.13 -6.04 9.84
CA PHE A 123 14.98 -6.36 11.01
C PHE A 123 14.87 -5.22 12.01
N PHE A 124 14.12 -5.44 13.08
CA PHE A 124 13.95 -4.48 14.16
C PHE A 124 14.89 -4.78 15.32
N ARG A 125 15.51 -3.73 15.87
CA ARG A 125 16.37 -3.78 17.05
C ARG A 125 15.96 -2.66 17.98
N TYR A 126 15.82 -2.99 19.26
CA TYR A 126 15.34 -2.10 20.31
C TYR A 126 16.42 -1.85 21.34
N SER A 127 16.38 -0.71 22.03
CA SER A 127 17.40 -0.32 23.02
C SER A 127 17.39 -1.18 24.28
N ASP A 128 16.37 -1.99 24.50
CA ASP A 128 16.26 -2.97 25.59
C ASP A 128 16.75 -4.38 25.22
N ASN A 129 17.53 -4.51 24.14
CA ASN A 129 18.04 -5.75 23.55
C ASN A 129 16.98 -6.68 22.95
N ASN A 130 15.72 -6.28 22.92
CA ASN A 130 14.71 -7.00 22.17
C ASN A 130 14.99 -6.90 20.67
N LYS A 131 14.55 -7.93 19.93
CA LYS A 131 14.66 -7.99 18.47
C LYS A 131 13.41 -8.62 17.89
N GLN A 132 13.08 -8.19 16.70
CA GLN A 132 12.01 -8.77 15.91
C GLN A 132 12.44 -8.80 14.45
N ASP A 133 12.31 -9.94 13.82
CA ASP A 133 12.62 -10.16 12.43
C ASP A 133 11.34 -10.61 11.72
N LEU A 134 10.93 -9.88 10.70
CA LEU A 134 9.71 -10.16 9.93
C LEU A 134 10.08 -10.55 8.51
N PHE A 135 9.45 -11.59 8.01
CA PHE A 135 9.46 -11.93 6.61
C PHE A 135 8.03 -11.97 6.07
N LEU A 136 7.76 -11.17 5.04
CA LEU A 136 6.46 -11.10 4.37
C LEU A 136 6.63 -11.56 2.93
N VAL A 137 5.72 -12.41 2.49
CA VAL A 137 5.55 -12.79 1.09
C VAL A 137 4.11 -12.49 0.68
N LYS A 138 3.95 -11.79 -0.45
CA LYS A 138 2.67 -11.54 -1.09
C LYS A 138 2.77 -11.89 -2.56
N THR A 139 1.80 -12.64 -3.08
CA THR A 139 1.80 -13.04 -4.49
C THR A 139 0.38 -13.14 -5.02
N GLY A 140 0.19 -13.02 -6.33
CA GLY A 140 -1.11 -13.26 -6.92
C GLY A 140 -1.36 -12.53 -8.23
N PRO A 141 -2.48 -12.84 -8.90
CA PRO A 141 -2.87 -12.26 -10.17
C PRO A 141 -3.50 -10.87 -10.01
N LYS A 142 -3.24 -10.03 -11.02
CA LYS A 142 -3.91 -8.74 -11.25
C LYS A 142 -4.39 -8.69 -12.70
N LEU A 143 -5.66 -8.46 -12.90
CA LEU A 143 -6.28 -8.28 -14.21
C LEU A 143 -6.68 -6.81 -14.38
N VAL A 144 -6.29 -6.19 -15.50
CA VAL A 144 -6.68 -4.84 -15.88
C VAL A 144 -7.29 -4.87 -17.27
N LEU A 145 -8.55 -4.48 -17.38
CA LEU A 145 -9.32 -4.41 -18.62
C LEU A 145 -9.78 -2.97 -18.88
N GLY A 146 -9.92 -2.63 -20.17
CA GLY A 146 -10.38 -1.31 -20.60
C GLY A 146 -9.34 -0.19 -20.43
N ASP A 147 -9.66 0.96 -20.98
CA ASP A 147 -8.77 2.13 -21.04
C ASP A 147 -9.52 3.47 -21.02
N PHE A 148 -10.75 3.49 -20.50
CA PHE A 148 -11.65 4.65 -20.47
C PHE A 148 -12.08 5.19 -21.82
N LYS A 149 -12.01 4.40 -22.88
CA LYS A 149 -12.55 4.79 -24.19
C LYS A 149 -14.04 5.02 -24.14
N LYS A 150 -14.76 4.09 -23.50
CA LYS A 150 -16.19 4.21 -23.27
C LYS A 150 -16.45 4.98 -21.98
N ASN A 151 -17.57 5.65 -21.92
CA ASN A 151 -17.95 6.39 -20.74
C ASN A 151 -18.60 5.55 -19.65
N PHE A 152 -18.90 4.29 -19.91
CA PHE A 152 -19.63 3.41 -18.98
C PHE A 152 -18.98 2.05 -18.92
N LEU A 153 -18.65 1.59 -17.70
CA LEU A 153 -18.14 0.25 -17.37
C LEU A 153 -16.99 -0.25 -18.26
N ASP A 154 -16.13 0.64 -18.74
CA ASP A 154 -15.03 0.25 -19.64
C ASP A 154 -13.79 -0.22 -18.85
N TYR A 155 -13.41 0.51 -17.78
CA TYR A 155 -12.25 0.16 -16.98
C TYR A 155 -12.62 -0.74 -15.81
N THR A 156 -11.90 -1.85 -15.69
CA THR A 156 -12.02 -2.81 -14.59
C THR A 156 -10.63 -3.25 -14.16
N GLU A 157 -10.36 -3.24 -12.86
CA GLU A 157 -9.15 -3.79 -12.26
C GLU A 157 -9.56 -4.76 -11.14
N ILE A 158 -8.99 -5.97 -11.13
CA ILE A 158 -9.20 -6.98 -10.09
C ILE A 158 -7.85 -7.55 -9.71
N GLY A 159 -7.55 -7.59 -8.42
CA GLY A 159 -6.36 -8.21 -7.86
C GLY A 159 -6.69 -9.07 -6.65
N ILE A 160 -6.07 -10.24 -6.55
CA ILE A 160 -6.21 -11.17 -5.44
C ILE A 160 -4.81 -11.59 -5.01
N TYR A 161 -4.44 -11.28 -3.76
CA TYR A 161 -3.07 -11.44 -3.30
C TYR A 161 -3.01 -12.15 -1.94
N PRO A 162 -2.83 -13.49 -1.91
CA PRO A 162 -2.40 -14.18 -0.70
C PRO A 162 -1.12 -13.56 -0.14
N ARG A 163 -1.13 -13.30 1.18
CA ARG A 163 -0.03 -12.70 1.93
C ARG A 163 0.24 -13.52 3.19
N PHE A 164 1.51 -13.85 3.39
CA PHE A 164 1.99 -14.57 4.56
C PHE A 164 3.03 -13.74 5.29
N LYS A 165 2.93 -13.68 6.62
CA LYS A 165 3.91 -13.04 7.49
C LYS A 165 4.50 -14.09 8.44
N PHE A 166 5.81 -14.12 8.51
CA PHE A 166 6.56 -14.94 9.46
C PHE A 166 7.28 -13.99 10.41
N ASN A 167 7.13 -14.23 11.71
CA ASN A 167 7.72 -13.40 12.76
C ASN A 167 8.65 -14.23 13.63
N TYR A 168 9.85 -13.72 13.88
CA TYR A 168 10.80 -14.25 14.82
C TYR A 168 11.19 -13.17 15.81
N GLY A 169 11.13 -13.50 17.12
CA GLY A 169 11.33 -12.52 18.18
C GLY A 169 10.11 -11.66 18.45
N GLU A 170 10.29 -10.64 19.26
CA GLU A 170 9.19 -9.81 19.76
C GLU A 170 9.56 -8.36 19.87
N SER A 171 8.59 -7.48 19.59
CA SER A 171 8.66 -6.05 19.87
C SER A 171 8.21 -5.75 21.30
N PRO A 172 8.83 -4.77 21.98
CA PRO A 172 8.30 -4.23 23.21
C PRO A 172 7.07 -3.34 23.00
N PHE A 173 6.85 -2.86 21.77
CA PHE A 173 5.78 -1.94 21.43
C PHE A 173 4.54 -2.65 20.90
N LEU A 174 3.37 -2.15 21.26
CA LEU A 174 2.08 -2.64 20.77
C LEU A 174 1.93 -2.41 19.26
N PHE A 175 2.41 -1.30 18.71
CA PHE A 175 2.25 -0.97 17.28
C PHE A 175 3.09 -1.84 16.33
N ASP A 176 4.13 -2.52 16.82
CA ASP A 176 4.93 -3.48 16.06
C ASP A 176 4.42 -4.93 16.24
N GLN A 177 3.34 -5.13 16.97
CA GLN A 177 2.78 -6.47 17.16
C GLN A 177 2.33 -7.04 15.82
N VAL A 178 2.73 -8.26 15.54
CA VAL A 178 2.34 -8.97 14.32
C VAL A 178 1.01 -9.67 14.56
N VAL A 179 0.01 -9.22 13.84
CA VAL A 179 -1.31 -9.83 13.77
C VAL A 179 -1.60 -10.20 12.31
N ASP A 180 -2.62 -10.98 12.05
CA ASP A 180 -3.08 -11.32 10.70
C ASP A 180 -1.94 -11.90 9.84
N THR A 181 -1.47 -13.08 10.22
CA THR A 181 -0.30 -13.71 9.61
C THR A 181 -0.58 -14.31 8.24
N LYS A 182 -1.81 -14.78 8.02
CA LYS A 182 -2.28 -15.34 6.75
C LYS A 182 -3.50 -14.57 6.27
N VAL A 183 -3.35 -13.84 5.18
CA VAL A 183 -4.37 -12.91 4.67
C VAL A 183 -4.50 -13.05 3.16
N ILE A 184 -5.71 -12.91 2.64
CA ILE A 184 -5.97 -12.72 1.22
C ILE A 184 -6.40 -11.28 1.00
N GLU A 185 -5.54 -10.48 0.38
CA GLU A 185 -5.85 -9.10 0.01
C GLU A 185 -6.66 -9.08 -1.30
N LEU A 186 -7.77 -8.36 -1.28
CA LEU A 186 -8.68 -8.17 -2.42
C LEU A 186 -8.66 -6.71 -2.86
N VAL A 187 -8.48 -6.50 -4.14
CA VAL A 187 -8.57 -5.17 -4.77
C VAL A 187 -9.50 -5.27 -5.98
N ALA A 188 -10.52 -4.43 -6.03
CA ALA A 188 -11.39 -4.32 -7.18
C ALA A 188 -11.64 -2.85 -7.50
N SER A 189 -11.54 -2.47 -8.76
CA SER A 189 -11.86 -1.10 -9.22
C SER A 189 -12.68 -1.20 -10.48
N GLN A 190 -13.79 -0.45 -10.53
CA GLN A 190 -14.70 -0.42 -11.68
C GLN A 190 -15.05 1.02 -12.03
N GLN A 191 -14.85 1.39 -13.28
CA GLN A 191 -15.45 2.62 -13.81
C GLN A 191 -16.96 2.50 -13.76
N ILE A 192 -17.63 3.47 -13.17
CA ILE A 192 -19.09 3.55 -13.19
C ILE A 192 -19.55 4.39 -14.37
N TYR A 193 -19.10 5.65 -14.41
CA TYR A 193 -19.43 6.54 -15.52
C TYR A 193 -18.36 7.65 -15.66
N GLY A 194 -17.82 7.81 -16.86
CA GLY A 194 -16.81 8.83 -17.14
C GLY A 194 -15.63 8.74 -16.16
N PRO A 195 -15.33 9.80 -15.42
CA PRO A 195 -14.24 9.82 -14.45
C PRO A 195 -14.56 9.15 -13.11
N LEU A 196 -15.79 8.68 -12.93
CA LEU A 196 -16.24 8.11 -11.65
C LEU A 196 -15.87 6.64 -11.55
N ILE A 197 -15.05 6.29 -10.56
CA ILE A 197 -14.56 4.94 -10.29
C ILE A 197 -14.95 4.53 -8.88
N LEU A 198 -15.56 3.35 -8.76
CA LEU A 198 -15.76 2.68 -7.49
C LEU A 198 -14.59 1.72 -7.26
N LYS A 199 -13.95 1.81 -6.11
CA LYS A 199 -12.88 0.93 -5.68
C LYS A 199 -13.26 0.26 -4.37
N PHE A 200 -13.01 -1.02 -4.28
CA PHE A 200 -13.05 -1.82 -3.07
C PHE A 200 -11.67 -2.33 -2.75
N THR A 201 -11.26 -2.24 -1.49
CA THR A 201 -10.08 -2.92 -0.95
C THR A 201 -10.46 -3.57 0.36
N GLY A 202 -10.00 -4.79 0.59
CA GLY A 202 -10.24 -5.52 1.84
C GLY A 202 -9.25 -6.65 2.00
N GLU A 203 -9.13 -7.16 3.20
CA GLU A 203 -8.29 -8.28 3.55
C GLU A 203 -9.16 -9.37 4.19
N LEU A 204 -9.08 -10.61 3.69
CA LEU A 204 -9.69 -11.78 4.31
C LEU A 204 -8.64 -12.44 5.18
N ASN A 205 -8.86 -12.48 6.47
CA ASN A 205 -8.00 -13.22 7.39
C ASN A 205 -8.37 -14.70 7.32
N VAL A 206 -7.36 -15.55 7.09
CA VAL A 206 -7.48 -17.01 6.98
C VAL A 206 -6.64 -17.73 8.04
N ASP A 207 -6.25 -17.04 9.11
CA ASP A 207 -5.60 -17.67 10.26
C ASP A 207 -6.59 -18.60 11.00
N GLU A 208 -6.09 -19.75 11.47
CA GLU A 208 -6.92 -20.83 12.04
C GLU A 208 -7.63 -20.48 13.36
N ASN A 209 -7.24 -19.38 14.02
CA ASN A 209 -7.67 -19.04 15.39
C ASN A 209 -8.65 -17.86 15.45
N ILE A 210 -9.33 -17.53 14.36
CA ILE A 210 -10.23 -16.36 14.30
C ILE A 210 -11.67 -16.82 14.40
N SER A 211 -12.49 -16.06 15.15
CA SER A 211 -13.92 -16.26 15.19
C SER A 211 -14.54 -15.95 13.82
N GLU A 212 -15.49 -16.75 13.36
CA GLU A 212 -16.10 -16.67 12.02
C GLU A 212 -16.67 -15.28 11.65
N ASN A 213 -16.87 -14.39 12.61
CA ASN A 213 -17.48 -13.08 12.39
C ASN A 213 -16.50 -11.97 11.98
N ASP A 214 -15.17 -12.19 12.11
CA ASP A 214 -14.15 -11.14 11.90
C ASP A 214 -13.18 -11.47 10.75
N ASN A 215 -13.60 -12.27 9.78
CA ASN A 215 -12.72 -12.70 8.70
C ASN A 215 -12.39 -11.59 7.70
N LEU A 216 -13.29 -10.64 7.45
CA LEU A 216 -13.05 -9.51 6.56
C LEU A 216 -12.52 -8.34 7.37
N ILE A 217 -11.26 -7.99 7.15
CA ILE A 217 -10.56 -6.92 7.85
C ILE A 217 -10.25 -5.75 6.91
N LYS A 218 -10.31 -4.54 7.45
CA LYS A 218 -10.02 -3.29 6.74
C LYS A 218 -10.77 -3.13 5.41
N PRO A 219 -12.06 -3.47 5.31
CA PRO A 219 -12.81 -3.24 4.10
C PRO A 219 -13.06 -1.75 3.88
N VAL A 220 -12.60 -1.23 2.74
CA VAL A 220 -12.76 0.16 2.34
C VAL A 220 -13.46 0.24 1.00
N LEU A 221 -14.54 1.01 0.95
CA LEU A 221 -15.15 1.48 -0.29
C LEU A 221 -14.67 2.90 -0.59
N ASP A 222 -14.27 3.15 -1.82
CA ASP A 222 -13.77 4.44 -2.27
C ASP A 222 -14.46 4.80 -3.60
N LEU A 223 -15.23 5.88 -3.60
CA LEU A 223 -15.85 6.42 -4.78
C LEU A 223 -15.06 7.64 -5.22
N SER A 224 -14.35 7.53 -6.32
CA SER A 224 -13.39 8.53 -6.77
C SER A 224 -13.81 9.19 -8.08
N TRP A 225 -13.65 10.51 -8.14
CA TRP A 225 -13.73 11.32 -9.33
C TRP A 225 -12.31 11.60 -9.83
N ASN A 226 -11.90 10.91 -10.88
CA ASN A 226 -10.54 10.95 -11.38
C ASN A 226 -10.40 11.93 -12.54
N ARG A 227 -9.41 12.80 -12.45
CA ARG A 227 -8.97 13.67 -13.51
C ARG A 227 -7.45 13.56 -13.67
N ARG A 228 -6.95 13.93 -14.83
CA ARG A 228 -5.51 13.89 -15.10
C ARG A 228 -4.69 14.69 -14.08
N ALA A 229 -5.21 15.84 -13.66
CA ALA A 229 -4.51 16.77 -12.76
C ALA A 229 -4.84 16.54 -11.27
N TYR A 230 -5.95 15.91 -10.96
CA TYR A 230 -6.40 15.72 -9.59
C TYR A 230 -7.31 14.49 -9.45
N ASN A 231 -7.41 14.03 -8.23
CA ASN A 231 -8.37 13.02 -7.79
C ASN A 231 -9.12 13.57 -6.58
N PHE A 232 -10.43 13.43 -6.59
CA PHE A 232 -11.30 13.64 -5.44
C PHE A 232 -12.01 12.32 -5.13
N ALA A 233 -11.98 11.87 -3.88
CA ALA A 233 -12.61 10.64 -3.47
C ALA A 233 -13.36 10.78 -2.15
N ILE A 234 -14.48 10.07 -2.04
CA ILE A 234 -15.19 9.82 -0.80
C ILE A 234 -14.90 8.36 -0.45
N PHE A 235 -14.47 8.11 0.77
CA PHE A 235 -14.21 6.76 1.24
C PHE A 235 -15.06 6.43 2.47
N TYR A 236 -15.32 5.15 2.64
CA TYR A 236 -15.97 4.61 3.82
C TYR A 236 -15.25 3.33 4.24
N LYS A 237 -14.79 3.30 5.49
CA LYS A 237 -14.20 2.12 6.13
C LYS A 237 -15.31 1.42 6.89
N LEU A 238 -15.61 0.19 6.49
CA LEU A 238 -16.75 -0.54 7.04
C LEU A 238 -16.49 -1.01 8.48
N ASP A 239 -15.25 -1.38 8.83
CA ASP A 239 -14.92 -1.85 10.18
C ASP A 239 -14.97 -0.73 11.22
N ASP A 240 -14.43 0.43 10.88
CA ASP A 240 -14.35 1.59 11.77
C ASP A 240 -15.65 2.41 11.77
N GLU A 241 -16.58 2.13 10.85
CA GLU A 241 -17.76 2.96 10.54
C GLU A 241 -17.40 4.44 10.26
N VAL A 242 -16.20 4.67 9.70
CA VAL A 242 -15.65 5.99 9.45
C VAL A 242 -15.65 6.31 7.97
N GLY A 243 -16.26 7.42 7.61
CA GLY A 243 -16.21 8.01 6.28
C GLY A 243 -15.40 9.30 6.22
N GLY A 244 -14.96 9.64 5.03
CA GLY A 244 -14.22 10.87 4.81
C GLY A 244 -14.01 11.15 3.32
N PHE A 245 -13.27 12.21 3.05
CA PHE A 245 -12.89 12.56 1.69
C PHE A 245 -11.38 12.72 1.56
N LYS A 246 -10.88 12.48 0.35
CA LYS A 246 -9.49 12.64 -0.05
C LYS A 246 -9.44 13.56 -1.24
N PHE A 247 -8.49 14.48 -1.25
CA PHE A 247 -8.18 15.29 -2.42
C PHE A 247 -6.68 15.16 -2.70
N LYS A 248 -6.34 14.80 -3.94
CA LYS A 248 -4.96 14.66 -4.39
C LYS A 248 -4.76 15.44 -5.67
N ILE A 249 -3.77 16.33 -5.66
CA ILE A 249 -3.28 16.98 -6.88
C ILE A 249 -2.09 16.16 -7.38
N HIS A 250 -2.12 15.78 -8.65
CA HIS A 250 -1.01 15.09 -9.28
C HIS A 250 0.07 16.10 -9.65
N SER A 251 1.34 15.81 -9.30
CA SER A 251 2.44 16.68 -9.70
C SER A 251 2.57 16.72 -11.23
N PHE A 252 2.67 17.92 -11.79
CA PHE A 252 2.74 18.17 -13.22
C PHE A 252 4.11 17.88 -13.86
N ASN A 253 4.94 17.03 -13.26
CA ASN A 253 6.14 16.52 -13.92
C ASN A 253 5.75 15.59 -15.07
N PHE A 254 5.04 16.16 -16.05
CA PHE A 254 4.75 15.47 -17.28
C PHE A 254 6.05 15.27 -18.08
N LYS A 255 6.69 14.14 -17.91
CA LYS A 255 7.46 13.51 -18.98
C LYS A 255 6.48 12.99 -20.04
N GLY A 256 5.50 13.81 -20.41
CA GLY A 256 4.59 13.53 -21.49
C GLY A 256 5.31 13.72 -22.81
N LEU A 257 4.83 13.11 -23.85
CA LEU A 257 5.28 13.13 -25.26
C LEU A 257 5.44 14.52 -25.90
N GLY A 258 5.90 15.53 -25.17
CA GLY A 258 6.36 16.84 -25.68
C GLY A 258 5.33 17.69 -26.41
N LYS A 259 4.06 17.30 -26.50
CA LYS A 259 3.02 18.14 -27.08
C LYS A 259 2.54 19.16 -26.04
N LYS A 260 2.88 20.42 -26.28
CA LYS A 260 2.31 21.56 -25.54
C LYS A 260 0.78 21.53 -25.64
N PHE A 261 0.09 21.82 -24.55
CA PHE A 261 -1.34 22.13 -24.59
C PHE A 261 -1.57 23.30 -25.59
N LYS A 262 -2.48 23.09 -26.54
CA LYS A 262 -3.12 24.16 -27.27
C LYS A 262 -4.44 24.51 -26.61
#